data_e6847e05138d9583ee85d70190fb6da6
#
_entry.id   e6847e05138d9583ee85d70190fb6da6
#
_cell.length_a   1.000
_cell.length_b   1.000
_cell.length_c   1.000
_cell.angle_alpha   90.00
_cell.angle_beta   90.00
_cell.angle_gamma   90.00
#
_symmetry.space_group_name_H-M   'P 1'
#
loop_
_entity.id
_entity.type
_entity.pdbx_description
1 polymer ?
#
loop_
_entity_poly.entity_id
_entity_poly.type
_entity_poly.pdbx_seq_one_letter_code
_entity_poly.pdbx_strand_id
1 'polypeptide(L)'
;GIGTMTSEKGVIFHTDAAFAFGKMPINVERSHIDMLTADASYFGGPENAGFLYVRKSTGAGEYVSETALSEETLTVMSDMAESLAANATTFMEEIRPVRNHMCKRIFAEIEDVELNGHKDHHLTNHLNIRIKNVSAAVVQKVLKEQGIEAGIGTNSNILAAIGRSKAESAESVSF
;
A
#
# COMPACT_ATOMS: atom_id res chain seq x y z
N GLY A 1 7.02 -0.34 17.29
CA GLY A 1 6.32 0.30 16.17
C GLY A 1 5.21 1.24 16.65
N ILE A 2 4.43 1.84 15.70
CA ILE A 2 3.34 2.78 16.04
C ILE A 2 2.35 2.12 17.00
N GLY A 3 1.84 0.93 16.68
CA GLY A 3 0.88 0.23 17.54
C GLY A 3 1.39 -0.03 18.96
N THR A 4 2.67 -0.31 19.16
CA THR A 4 3.25 -0.44 20.51
C THR A 4 3.18 0.90 21.27
N MET A 5 3.55 1.99 20.61
CA MET A 5 3.54 3.32 21.24
C MET A 5 2.13 3.79 21.58
N THR A 6 1.15 3.51 20.75
CA THR A 6 -0.27 3.85 20.98
C THR A 6 -0.87 3.01 22.09
N SER A 7 -0.57 1.70 22.09
CA SER A 7 -1.00 0.75 23.13
C SER A 7 -0.49 1.14 24.51
N GLU A 8 0.81 1.51 24.64
CA GLU A 8 1.40 1.99 25.91
C GLU A 8 0.75 3.27 26.45
N LYS A 9 0.11 4.05 25.57
CA LYS A 9 -0.56 5.30 25.94
C LYS A 9 -2.08 5.17 26.02
N GLY A 10 -2.64 3.98 25.81
CA GLY A 10 -4.07 3.75 25.79
C GLY A 10 -4.80 4.47 24.65
N VAL A 11 -4.10 4.73 23.53
CA VAL A 11 -4.67 5.39 22.35
C VAL A 11 -5.05 4.35 21.30
N ILE A 12 -6.27 4.42 20.77
CA ILE A 12 -6.74 3.53 19.70
C ILE A 12 -5.90 3.75 18.43
N PHE A 13 -5.36 2.67 17.89
CA PHE A 13 -4.60 2.69 16.65
C PHE A 13 -5.42 2.11 15.49
N HIS A 14 -5.80 2.98 14.57
CA HIS A 14 -6.38 2.60 13.28
C HIS A 14 -5.32 2.65 12.18
N THR A 15 -5.34 1.65 11.29
CA THR A 15 -4.55 1.65 10.06
C THR A 15 -5.41 1.40 8.85
N ASP A 16 -5.19 2.18 7.79
CA ASP A 16 -5.66 1.84 6.45
C ASP A 16 -4.68 0.82 5.85
N ALA A 17 -5.17 -0.37 5.58
CA ALA A 17 -4.41 -1.48 5.02
C ALA A 17 -4.78 -1.77 3.55
N ALA A 18 -5.48 -0.88 2.86
CA ALA A 18 -5.95 -1.10 1.50
C ALA A 18 -4.82 -1.57 0.56
N PHE A 19 -3.66 -0.92 0.62
CA PHE A 19 -2.50 -1.31 -0.19
C PHE A 19 -1.70 -2.51 0.34
N ALA A 20 -1.84 -2.85 1.62
CA ALA A 20 -1.04 -3.90 2.27
C ALA A 20 -1.76 -5.25 2.35
N PHE A 21 -3.10 -5.21 2.43
CA PHE A 21 -3.92 -6.41 2.55
C PHE A 21 -3.73 -7.34 1.35
N GLY A 22 -3.53 -8.63 1.63
CA GLY A 22 -3.25 -9.65 0.61
C GLY A 22 -1.84 -9.61 -0.02
N LYS A 23 -1.05 -8.55 0.27
CA LYS A 23 0.30 -8.37 -0.30
C LYS A 23 1.40 -8.57 0.73
N MET A 24 1.05 -8.64 2.00
CA MET A 24 1.92 -9.01 3.11
C MET A 24 1.10 -9.62 4.25
N PRO A 25 1.68 -10.50 5.07
CA PRO A 25 1.00 -11.00 6.26
C PRO A 25 0.75 -9.88 7.26
N ILE A 26 -0.50 -9.73 7.68
CA ILE A 26 -0.91 -8.78 8.71
C ILE A 26 -1.34 -9.56 9.94
N ASN A 27 -0.72 -9.28 11.08
CA ASN A 27 -1.11 -9.83 12.37
C ASN A 27 -1.51 -8.68 13.30
N VAL A 28 -2.81 -8.51 13.52
CA VAL A 28 -3.38 -7.40 14.28
C VAL A 28 -2.96 -7.45 15.76
N GLU A 29 -2.75 -8.64 16.33
CA GLU A 29 -2.31 -8.80 17.71
C GLU A 29 -0.86 -8.36 17.88
N ARG A 30 0.04 -8.93 17.08
CA ARG A 30 1.47 -8.61 17.12
C ARG A 30 1.76 -7.15 16.81
N SER A 31 0.94 -6.55 15.96
CA SER A 31 1.12 -5.14 15.53
C SER A 31 0.35 -4.15 16.41
N HIS A 32 -0.36 -4.63 17.44
CA HIS A 32 -1.23 -3.83 18.31
C HIS A 32 -2.18 -2.93 17.51
N ILE A 33 -2.80 -3.49 16.47
CA ILE A 33 -3.78 -2.79 15.64
C ILE A 33 -5.15 -2.96 16.30
N ASP A 34 -5.82 -1.85 16.59
CA ASP A 34 -7.15 -1.84 17.18
C ASP A 34 -8.25 -1.77 16.14
N MET A 35 -7.99 -1.06 15.03
CA MET A 35 -8.90 -0.96 13.90
C MET A 35 -8.11 -1.04 12.60
N LEU A 36 -8.67 -1.72 11.59
CA LEU A 36 -8.05 -1.85 10.28
C LEU A 36 -9.12 -1.77 9.19
N THR A 37 -8.91 -0.92 8.21
CA THR A 37 -9.74 -0.87 7.00
C THR A 37 -9.01 -1.49 5.82
N ALA A 38 -9.74 -2.18 4.96
CA ALA A 38 -9.27 -2.62 3.66
C ALA A 38 -10.39 -2.48 2.62
N ASP A 39 -10.01 -2.05 1.42
CA ASP A 39 -10.89 -1.86 0.27
C ASP A 39 -10.67 -3.01 -0.72
N ALA A 40 -11.74 -3.70 -1.09
CA ALA A 40 -11.69 -4.88 -1.93
C ALA A 40 -11.10 -4.61 -3.32
N SER A 41 -11.28 -3.43 -3.88
CA SER A 41 -10.77 -3.05 -5.20
C SER A 41 -9.23 -3.15 -5.29
N TYR A 42 -8.51 -2.94 -4.17
CA TYR A 42 -7.04 -3.02 -4.13
C TYR A 42 -6.48 -4.44 -4.12
N PHE A 43 -7.33 -5.43 -3.89
CA PHE A 43 -6.92 -6.84 -3.91
C PHE A 43 -7.76 -7.71 -4.86
N GLY A 44 -8.40 -7.06 -5.85
CA GLY A 44 -9.13 -7.73 -6.94
C GLY A 44 -10.57 -8.11 -6.60
N GLY A 45 -11.12 -7.59 -5.52
CA GLY A 45 -12.51 -7.78 -5.11
C GLY A 45 -13.50 -6.82 -5.76
N PRO A 46 -14.77 -6.91 -5.37
CA PRO A 46 -15.82 -6.05 -5.90
C PRO A 46 -15.54 -4.57 -5.63
N GLU A 47 -15.85 -3.72 -6.61
CA GLU A 47 -15.85 -2.27 -6.41
C GLU A 47 -16.88 -1.87 -5.35
N ASN A 48 -16.58 -0.85 -4.57
CA ASN A 48 -17.41 -0.33 -3.49
C ASN A 48 -17.68 -1.32 -2.34
N ALA A 49 -16.84 -2.35 -2.19
CA ALA A 49 -16.85 -3.25 -1.06
C ALA A 49 -15.53 -3.13 -0.27
N GLY A 50 -15.62 -3.39 1.01
CA GLY A 50 -14.47 -3.36 1.90
C GLY A 50 -14.85 -3.92 3.28
N PHE A 51 -13.91 -3.98 4.19
CA PHE A 51 -14.19 -4.38 5.56
C PHE A 51 -13.46 -3.47 6.55
N LEU A 52 -14.02 -3.43 7.75
CA LEU A 52 -13.43 -2.83 8.93
C LEU A 52 -13.26 -3.89 10.01
N TYR A 53 -12.03 -4.17 10.38
CA TYR A 53 -11.75 -4.90 11.62
C TYR A 53 -11.79 -3.95 12.80
N VAL A 54 -12.44 -4.35 13.88
CA VAL A 54 -12.48 -3.62 15.16
C VAL A 54 -12.17 -4.60 16.29
N ARG A 55 -11.14 -4.29 17.08
CA ARG A 55 -10.79 -5.06 18.28
C ARG A 55 -11.88 -4.91 19.34
N LYS A 56 -12.46 -6.01 19.82
CA LYS A 56 -13.56 -6.00 20.78
C LYS A 56 -13.25 -5.23 22.07
N SER A 57 -12.00 -5.32 22.55
CA SER A 57 -11.59 -4.68 23.82
C SER A 57 -11.56 -3.16 23.78
N THR A 58 -11.63 -2.54 22.60
CA THR A 58 -11.61 -1.07 22.48
C THR A 58 -12.96 -0.41 22.76
N GLY A 59 -14.06 -1.14 22.67
CA GLY A 59 -15.43 -0.59 22.67
C GLY A 59 -15.78 0.22 21.42
N ALA A 60 -14.83 0.40 20.49
CA ALA A 60 -15.02 1.23 19.30
C ALA A 60 -16.10 0.69 18.34
N GLY A 61 -16.45 -0.59 18.44
CA GLY A 61 -17.52 -1.19 17.63
C GLY A 61 -18.89 -0.56 17.85
N GLU A 62 -19.14 0.06 19.01
CA GLU A 62 -20.40 0.74 19.30
C GLU A 62 -20.64 1.99 18.44
N TYR A 63 -19.56 2.54 17.84
CA TYR A 63 -19.62 3.74 16.99
C TYR A 63 -19.59 3.41 15.50
N VAL A 64 -19.60 2.13 15.13
CA VAL A 64 -19.53 1.69 13.74
C VAL A 64 -20.91 1.29 13.26
N SER A 65 -21.38 1.91 12.19
CA SER A 65 -22.59 1.50 11.49
C SER A 65 -22.27 0.38 10.52
N GLU A 66 -22.98 -0.72 10.59
CA GLU A 66 -22.89 -1.80 9.61
C GLU A 66 -23.61 -1.39 8.33
N THR A 67 -22.98 -1.59 7.19
CA THR A 67 -23.61 -1.48 5.88
C THR A 67 -23.86 -2.88 5.36
N ALA A 68 -25.10 -3.20 5.04
CA ALA A 68 -25.46 -4.49 4.50
C ALA A 68 -24.89 -4.64 3.08
N LEU A 69 -24.09 -5.66 2.87
CA LEU A 69 -23.66 -6.12 1.54
C LEU A 69 -24.60 -7.25 1.07
N SER A 70 -24.69 -7.45 -0.24
CA SER A 70 -25.41 -8.60 -0.78
C SER A 70 -24.69 -9.90 -0.39
N GLU A 71 -25.43 -11.00 -0.28
CA GLU A 71 -24.88 -12.31 0.04
C GLU A 71 -23.82 -12.75 -1.00
N GLU A 72 -24.06 -12.42 -2.27
CA GLU A 72 -23.13 -12.66 -3.36
C GLU A 72 -21.80 -11.90 -3.14
N THR A 73 -21.87 -10.62 -2.80
CA THR A 73 -20.68 -9.80 -2.51
C THR A 73 -19.90 -10.35 -1.30
N LEU A 74 -20.60 -10.75 -0.24
CA LEU A 74 -19.98 -11.34 0.94
C LEU A 74 -19.27 -12.65 0.61
N THR A 75 -19.89 -13.52 -0.22
CA THR A 75 -19.30 -14.78 -0.65
C THR A 75 -18.00 -14.53 -1.42
N VAL A 76 -18.05 -13.65 -2.43
CA VAL A 76 -16.85 -13.29 -3.22
C VAL A 76 -15.74 -12.72 -2.33
N MET A 77 -16.06 -11.85 -1.40
CA MET A 77 -15.08 -11.28 -0.47
C MET A 77 -14.47 -12.33 0.46
N SER A 78 -15.27 -13.28 0.94
CA SER A 78 -14.80 -14.39 1.79
C SER A 78 -13.82 -15.28 1.05
N ASP A 79 -14.18 -15.75 -0.13
CA ASP A 79 -13.34 -16.61 -0.99
C ASP A 79 -12.01 -15.93 -1.32
N MET A 80 -12.08 -14.64 -1.62
CA MET A 80 -10.88 -13.85 -1.89
C MET A 80 -10.00 -13.68 -0.65
N ALA A 81 -10.58 -13.38 0.51
CA ALA A 81 -9.85 -13.23 1.76
C ALA A 81 -9.12 -14.53 2.13
N GLU A 82 -9.75 -15.68 1.97
CA GLU A 82 -9.13 -16.99 2.17
C GLU A 82 -7.97 -17.22 1.20
N SER A 83 -8.19 -16.97 -0.09
CA SER A 83 -7.14 -17.11 -1.12
C SER A 83 -5.94 -16.22 -0.85
N LEU A 84 -6.16 -14.96 -0.47
CA LEU A 84 -5.10 -14.01 -0.16
C LEU A 84 -4.35 -14.40 1.11
N ALA A 85 -5.05 -14.85 2.15
CA ALA A 85 -4.41 -15.31 3.38
C ALA A 85 -3.49 -16.50 3.12
N ALA A 86 -3.92 -17.44 2.27
CA ALA A 86 -3.11 -18.61 1.88
C ALA A 86 -1.89 -18.23 1.03
N ASN A 87 -1.99 -17.21 0.18
CA ASN A 87 -1.00 -16.90 -0.85
C ASN A 87 -0.14 -15.65 -0.57
N ALA A 88 -0.38 -14.90 0.51
CA ALA A 88 0.33 -13.64 0.79
C ALA A 88 1.86 -13.81 0.86
N THR A 89 2.35 -14.89 1.44
CA THR A 89 3.79 -15.20 1.53
C THR A 89 4.37 -15.52 0.15
N THR A 90 3.69 -16.36 -0.62
CA THR A 90 4.08 -16.73 -1.99
C THR A 90 4.14 -15.49 -2.89
N PHE A 91 3.13 -14.64 -2.82
CA PHE A 91 3.13 -13.37 -3.53
C PHE A 91 4.36 -12.52 -3.22
N MET A 92 4.72 -12.40 -1.94
CA MET A 92 5.92 -11.65 -1.54
C MET A 92 7.20 -12.27 -2.08
N GLU A 93 7.30 -13.59 -2.07
CA GLU A 93 8.50 -14.33 -2.54
C GLU A 93 8.69 -14.22 -4.05
N GLU A 94 7.61 -14.21 -4.81
CA GLU A 94 7.63 -14.08 -6.27
C GLU A 94 7.89 -12.64 -6.73
N ILE A 95 7.24 -11.65 -6.13
CA ILE A 95 7.31 -10.26 -6.57
C ILE A 95 8.59 -9.55 -6.09
N ARG A 96 9.08 -9.87 -4.90
CA ARG A 96 10.27 -9.24 -4.32
C ARG A 96 11.51 -9.30 -5.23
N PRO A 97 11.88 -10.46 -5.82
CA PRO A 97 13.01 -10.53 -6.73
C PRO A 97 12.84 -9.65 -7.96
N VAL A 98 11.65 -9.61 -8.54
CA VAL A 98 11.33 -8.79 -9.72
C VAL A 98 11.47 -7.31 -9.41
N ARG A 99 10.84 -6.85 -8.32
CA ARG A 99 10.94 -5.45 -7.87
C ARG A 99 12.39 -5.08 -7.56
N ASN A 100 13.14 -5.94 -6.87
CA ASN A 100 14.53 -5.67 -6.52
C ASN A 100 15.44 -5.65 -7.75
N HIS A 101 15.19 -6.52 -8.72
CA HIS A 101 15.91 -6.52 -10.00
C HIS A 101 15.66 -5.21 -10.76
N MET A 102 14.40 -4.77 -10.87
CA MET A 102 14.02 -3.50 -11.47
C MET A 102 14.71 -2.33 -10.77
N CYS A 103 14.62 -2.27 -9.43
CA CYS A 103 15.27 -1.25 -8.62
C CYS A 103 16.80 -1.20 -8.89
N LYS A 104 17.47 -2.35 -8.83
CA LYS A 104 18.91 -2.46 -9.09
C LYS A 104 19.29 -1.93 -10.47
N ARG A 105 18.53 -2.30 -11.50
CA ARG A 105 18.80 -1.83 -12.87
C ARG A 105 18.59 -0.33 -13.02
N ILE A 106 17.49 0.22 -12.50
CA ILE A 106 17.21 1.65 -12.55
C ILE A 106 18.36 2.45 -11.93
N PHE A 107 18.81 2.06 -10.73
CA PHE A 107 19.91 2.76 -10.05
C PHE A 107 21.28 2.55 -10.69
N ALA A 108 21.48 1.51 -11.49
CA ALA A 108 22.72 1.26 -12.22
C ALA A 108 22.78 1.93 -13.60
N GLU A 109 21.63 2.11 -14.25
CA GLU A 109 21.56 2.51 -15.66
C GLU A 109 21.06 3.95 -15.84
N ILE A 110 20.43 4.55 -14.82
CA ILE A 110 19.91 5.91 -14.87
C ILE A 110 20.64 6.76 -13.84
N GLU A 111 21.23 7.86 -14.28
CA GLU A 111 21.87 8.83 -13.40
C GLU A 111 20.83 9.65 -12.62
N ASP A 112 21.26 10.24 -11.49
CA ASP A 112 20.43 11.16 -10.68
C ASP A 112 19.09 10.61 -10.20
N VAL A 113 19.03 9.31 -9.88
CA VAL A 113 17.87 8.65 -9.29
C VAL A 113 17.95 8.61 -7.77
N GLU A 114 16.86 8.92 -7.11
CA GLU A 114 16.69 8.80 -5.66
C GLU A 114 15.49 7.89 -5.32
N LEU A 115 15.65 7.06 -4.29
CA LEU A 115 14.54 6.29 -3.75
C LEU A 115 13.66 7.19 -2.87
N ASN A 116 12.35 7.13 -3.05
CA ASN A 116 11.39 7.68 -2.12
C ASN A 116 10.92 6.60 -1.14
N GLY A 117 10.92 6.94 0.15
CA GLY A 117 10.57 6.01 1.21
C GLY A 117 11.76 5.26 1.80
N HIS A 118 11.49 4.19 2.54
CA HIS A 118 12.52 3.46 3.27
C HIS A 118 13.14 2.36 2.41
N LYS A 119 14.46 2.19 2.52
CA LYS A 119 15.22 1.22 1.74
C LYS A 119 14.78 -0.24 1.99
N ASP A 120 14.51 -0.60 3.24
CA ASP A 120 14.25 -1.97 3.65
C ASP A 120 12.79 -2.20 4.11
N HIS A 121 12.08 -1.14 4.54
CA HIS A 121 10.70 -1.20 5.03
C HIS A 121 9.73 -0.61 4.02
N HIS A 122 9.29 -1.43 3.08
CA HIS A 122 8.36 -1.07 2.02
C HIS A 122 7.53 -2.29 1.61
N LEU A 123 6.43 -2.07 0.89
CA LEU A 123 5.69 -3.15 0.24
C LEU A 123 6.53 -3.75 -0.89
N THR A 124 6.42 -5.07 -1.05
CA THR A 124 7.23 -5.82 -2.03
C THR A 124 6.86 -5.51 -3.48
N ASN A 125 5.66 -5.04 -3.71
CA ASN A 125 5.11 -4.70 -5.03
C ASN A 125 5.12 -3.18 -5.32
N HIS A 126 5.87 -2.39 -4.55
CA HIS A 126 5.89 -0.94 -4.73
C HIS A 126 7.33 -0.43 -4.83
N LEU A 127 7.57 0.41 -5.83
CA LEU A 127 8.81 1.16 -6.01
C LEU A 127 8.45 2.59 -6.39
N ASN A 128 8.86 3.55 -5.56
CA ASN A 128 8.73 4.97 -5.88
C ASN A 128 10.11 5.60 -5.94
N ILE A 129 10.41 6.24 -7.08
CA ILE A 129 11.71 6.87 -7.34
C ILE A 129 11.50 8.30 -7.83
N ARG A 130 12.48 9.13 -7.57
CA ARG A 130 12.63 10.46 -8.18
C ARG A 130 13.76 10.42 -9.20
N ILE A 131 13.52 10.96 -10.39
CA ILE A 131 14.54 11.19 -11.40
C ILE A 131 14.75 12.71 -11.47
N LYS A 132 15.90 13.20 -11.00
CA LYS A 132 16.14 14.64 -10.86
C LYS A 132 16.05 15.34 -12.21
N ASN A 133 15.42 16.50 -12.19
CA ASN A 133 15.23 17.36 -13.37
C ASN A 133 14.42 16.72 -14.52
N VAL A 134 13.73 15.61 -14.25
CA VAL A 134 12.87 14.95 -15.25
C VAL A 134 11.41 14.95 -14.74
N SER A 135 10.51 15.50 -15.53
CA SER A 135 9.09 15.50 -15.21
C SER A 135 8.51 14.09 -15.22
N ALA A 136 7.91 13.67 -14.10
CA ALA A 136 7.24 12.38 -14.00
C ALA A 136 6.12 12.20 -15.03
N ALA A 137 5.44 13.28 -15.41
CA ALA A 137 4.40 13.23 -16.44
C ALA A 137 4.97 12.88 -17.84
N VAL A 138 6.19 13.33 -18.14
CA VAL A 138 6.88 12.96 -19.39
C VAL A 138 7.27 11.49 -19.35
N VAL A 139 7.85 11.02 -18.24
CA VAL A 139 8.20 9.61 -18.04
C VAL A 139 6.96 8.72 -18.16
N GLN A 140 5.88 9.06 -17.47
CA GLN A 140 4.61 8.33 -17.54
C GLN A 140 4.09 8.22 -18.98
N LYS A 141 4.11 9.33 -19.74
CA LYS A 141 3.66 9.33 -21.12
C LYS A 141 4.48 8.36 -21.99
N VAL A 142 5.80 8.42 -21.90
CA VAL A 142 6.69 7.53 -22.67
C VAL A 142 6.49 6.07 -22.28
N LEU A 143 6.37 5.76 -20.99
CA LEU A 143 6.10 4.41 -20.52
C LEU A 143 4.75 3.88 -21.01
N LYS A 144 3.72 4.72 -21.00
CA LYS A 144 2.39 4.37 -21.50
C LYS A 144 2.39 4.03 -22.99
N GLU A 145 3.18 4.73 -23.80
CA GLU A 145 3.37 4.43 -25.23
C GLU A 145 4.02 3.05 -25.45
N GLN A 146 4.73 2.53 -24.45
CA GLN A 146 5.31 1.18 -24.41
C GLN A 146 4.44 0.15 -23.69
N GLY A 147 3.18 0.49 -23.32
CA GLY A 147 2.29 -0.39 -22.60
C GLY A 147 2.60 -0.57 -21.11
N ILE A 148 3.44 0.31 -20.54
CA ILE A 148 3.81 0.27 -19.11
C ILE A 148 3.03 1.35 -18.36
N GLU A 149 2.27 0.95 -17.37
CA GLU A 149 1.57 1.88 -16.48
C GLU A 149 2.47 2.28 -15.31
N ALA A 150 2.48 3.57 -15.00
CA ALA A 150 3.23 4.14 -13.89
C ALA A 150 2.42 5.27 -13.23
N GLY A 151 2.49 5.37 -11.90
CA GLY A 151 1.94 6.48 -11.15
C GLY A 151 2.88 7.69 -11.13
N ILE A 152 2.34 8.88 -10.89
CA ILE A 152 3.13 10.11 -10.73
C ILE A 152 2.91 10.72 -9.34
N GLY A 153 3.97 11.32 -8.79
CA GLY A 153 3.97 11.89 -7.44
C GLY A 153 3.38 13.29 -7.31
N THR A 154 2.91 13.89 -8.41
CA THR A 154 2.32 15.22 -8.40
C THR A 154 1.16 15.30 -7.41
N ASN A 155 1.24 16.27 -6.48
CA ASN A 155 0.26 16.47 -5.39
C ASN A 155 0.17 15.30 -4.37
N SER A 156 1.17 14.46 -4.26
CA SER A 156 1.21 13.39 -3.27
C SER A 156 1.42 13.93 -1.85
N ASN A 157 0.43 13.75 -0.98
CA ASN A 157 0.56 14.08 0.45
C ASN A 157 1.62 13.20 1.14
N ILE A 158 1.81 11.97 0.65
CA ILE A 158 2.82 11.03 1.19
C ILE A 158 4.23 11.54 0.90
N LEU A 159 4.50 11.97 -0.33
CA LEU A 159 5.80 12.53 -0.68
C LEU A 159 6.10 13.81 0.11
N ALA A 160 5.11 14.67 0.29
CA ALA A 160 5.23 15.86 1.12
C ALA A 160 5.53 15.49 2.59
N ALA A 161 4.86 14.48 3.15
CA ALA A 161 5.06 14.02 4.52
C ALA A 161 6.47 13.44 4.78
N ILE A 162 7.10 12.84 3.75
CA ILE A 162 8.49 12.38 3.84
C ILE A 162 9.53 13.45 3.47
N GLY A 163 9.10 14.71 3.33
CA GLY A 163 9.97 15.86 3.15
C GLY A 163 10.27 16.23 1.68
N ARG A 164 9.58 15.65 0.72
CA ARG A 164 9.73 16.06 -0.69
C ARG A 164 8.99 17.37 -0.95
N SER A 165 9.66 18.30 -1.61
CA SER A 165 9.06 19.52 -2.13
C SER A 165 8.06 19.21 -3.27
N LYS A 166 7.24 20.19 -3.64
CA LYS A 166 6.33 20.08 -4.79
C LYS A 166 7.05 19.76 -6.10
N ALA A 167 8.22 20.39 -6.33
CA ALA A 167 9.04 20.17 -7.51
C ALA A 167 9.57 18.72 -7.53
N GLU A 168 10.14 18.24 -6.41
CA GLU A 168 10.64 16.87 -6.30
C GLU A 168 9.53 15.82 -6.42
N SER A 169 8.33 16.12 -5.92
CA SER A 169 7.17 15.24 -6.09
C SER A 169 6.74 15.15 -7.57
N ALA A 170 6.85 16.24 -8.33
CA ALA A 170 6.58 16.25 -9.77
C ALA A 170 7.62 15.51 -10.62
N GLU A 171 8.77 15.18 -10.05
CA GLU A 171 9.84 14.36 -10.62
C GLU A 171 9.75 12.88 -10.18
N SER A 172 8.74 12.52 -9.40
CA SER A 172 8.62 11.19 -8.76
C SER A 172 7.64 10.29 -9.49
N VAL A 173 8.09 9.06 -9.78
CA VAL A 173 7.35 8.02 -10.50
C VAL A 173 7.20 6.79 -9.59
N SER A 174 6.06 6.10 -9.67
CA SER A 174 5.79 4.86 -8.93
C SER A 174 5.42 3.71 -9.86
N PHE A 175 5.93 2.54 -9.50
CA PHE A 175 5.69 1.26 -10.16
C PHE A 175 5.15 0.24 -9.19
#